data_4c7fa8d471ed4d36228a577a95a32847
#
_entry.id   4c7fa8d471ed4d36228a577a95a32847
#
_cell.length_a   1.000
_cell.length_b   1.000
_cell.length_c   1.000
_cell.angle_alpha   90.00
_cell.angle_beta   90.00
_cell.angle_gamma   90.00
#
_symmetry.space_group_name_H-M   'P 1'
#
loop_
_entity.id
_entity.type
_entity.pdbx_description
1 polymer ?
#
loop_
_entity_poly.entity_id
_entity_poly.type
_entity_poly.pdbx_seq_one_letter_code
_entity_poly.pdbx_strand_id
1 'polypeptide(L)'
;IIDYVNANGKAPGSVPSNVGTITFDGLVYAFARVVAFYGNNQQLPAYVTIKSIDSESSQFVINRVNVKATESELANIDTYLQPTANCQVNDPTIVALAQRLTAGLSTPTQKASAILDYVIDNIAYAGYYDTTRGAKKTLTDKRGNCCDQAHLVIALFRAADLPARYVHGTCTFSSGPIGHV
;
A
#
# COMPACT_ATOMS: atom_id res chain seq x y z
N ILE A 1 27.41 -9.76 3.99
CA ILE A 1 26.75 -8.55 3.44
C ILE A 1 27.59 -7.31 3.78
N ILE A 2 27.90 -7.09 5.07
CA ILE A 2 28.66 -5.92 5.52
C ILE A 2 29.99 -5.79 4.73
N ASP A 3 30.76 -6.86 4.64
CA ASP A 3 32.04 -6.87 3.92
C ASP A 3 31.86 -6.52 2.44
N TYR A 4 30.79 -7.02 1.81
CA TYR A 4 30.47 -6.70 0.43
C TYR A 4 30.13 -5.23 0.25
N VAL A 5 29.29 -4.67 1.14
CA VAL A 5 28.91 -3.24 1.12
C VAL A 5 30.13 -2.35 1.32
N ASN A 6 30.99 -2.69 2.27
CA ASN A 6 32.23 -1.95 2.52
C ASN A 6 33.18 -1.97 1.33
N ALA A 7 33.25 -3.07 0.60
CA ALA A 7 34.12 -3.22 -0.56
C ALA A 7 33.56 -2.57 -1.84
N ASN A 8 32.24 -2.52 -1.99
CA ASN A 8 31.59 -2.16 -3.27
C ASN A 8 30.73 -0.89 -3.19
N GLY A 9 30.53 -0.31 -2.02
CA GLY A 9 29.69 0.89 -1.81
C GLY A 9 28.19 0.69 -2.09
N LYS A 10 27.75 -0.57 -2.28
CA LYS A 10 26.35 -0.92 -2.57
C LYS A 10 26.01 -2.31 -2.01
N ALA A 11 24.72 -2.55 -1.78
CA ALA A 11 24.25 -3.88 -1.37
C ALA A 11 24.41 -4.93 -2.49
N PRO A 12 24.70 -6.20 -2.14
CA PRO A 12 24.72 -7.29 -3.12
C PRO A 12 23.31 -7.55 -3.66
N GLY A 13 23.19 -7.93 -4.94
CA GLY A 13 21.90 -8.31 -5.54
C GLY A 13 21.33 -9.62 -4.96
N SER A 14 22.21 -10.48 -4.41
CA SER A 14 21.83 -11.73 -3.72
C SER A 14 22.91 -12.15 -2.75
N VAL A 15 22.55 -13.01 -1.80
CA VAL A 15 23.47 -13.60 -0.81
C VAL A 15 23.27 -15.11 -0.72
N PRO A 16 24.35 -15.91 -0.62
CA PRO A 16 24.24 -17.33 -0.35
C PRO A 16 23.77 -17.57 1.11
N SER A 17 22.98 -18.59 1.29
CA SER A 17 22.53 -19.06 2.60
C SER A 17 22.47 -20.59 2.64
N ASN A 18 22.19 -21.15 3.82
CA ASN A 18 21.99 -22.59 4.00
C ASN A 18 20.66 -23.11 3.40
N VAL A 19 19.78 -22.22 2.98
CA VAL A 19 18.51 -22.55 2.30
C VAL A 19 18.54 -22.21 0.80
N GLY A 20 19.71 -21.85 0.26
CA GLY A 20 19.91 -21.44 -1.13
C GLY A 20 20.29 -19.97 -1.26
N THR A 21 20.27 -19.45 -2.47
CA THR A 21 20.57 -18.05 -2.75
C THR A 21 19.34 -17.19 -2.47
N ILE A 22 19.50 -16.19 -1.62
CA ILE A 22 18.44 -15.24 -1.28
C ILE A 22 18.72 -13.94 -2.03
N THR A 23 17.75 -13.45 -2.79
CA THR A 23 17.84 -12.12 -3.42
C THR A 23 17.86 -11.01 -2.38
N PHE A 24 18.39 -9.84 -2.73
CA PHE A 24 18.40 -8.70 -1.82
C PHE A 24 16.99 -8.31 -1.38
N ASP A 25 16.02 -8.30 -2.29
CA ASP A 25 14.62 -8.00 -1.99
C ASP A 25 13.98 -9.05 -1.07
N GLY A 26 14.30 -10.34 -1.30
CA GLY A 26 13.89 -11.43 -0.40
C GLY A 26 14.45 -11.28 1.01
N LEU A 27 15.69 -10.79 1.12
CA LEU A 27 16.33 -10.52 2.39
C LEU A 27 15.67 -9.32 3.11
N VAL A 28 15.42 -8.23 2.39
CA VAL A 28 14.72 -7.05 2.92
C VAL A 28 13.32 -7.44 3.41
N TYR A 29 12.59 -8.23 2.62
CA TYR A 29 11.30 -8.77 3.03
C TYR A 29 11.37 -9.60 4.32
N ALA A 30 12.36 -10.51 4.40
CA ALA A 30 12.56 -11.32 5.60
C ALA A 30 12.84 -10.47 6.84
N PHE A 31 13.71 -9.46 6.73
CA PHE A 31 13.98 -8.54 7.83
C PHE A 31 12.75 -7.74 8.24
N ALA A 32 11.99 -7.22 7.30
CA ALA A 32 10.75 -6.49 7.58
C ALA A 32 9.77 -7.36 8.38
N ARG A 33 9.64 -8.65 8.03
CA ARG A 33 8.80 -9.62 8.75
C ARG A 33 9.31 -9.88 10.17
N VAL A 34 10.63 -10.01 10.36
CA VAL A 34 11.23 -10.17 11.68
C VAL A 34 10.95 -8.96 12.56
N VAL A 35 11.18 -7.75 12.04
CA VAL A 35 10.95 -6.50 12.78
C VAL A 35 9.47 -6.32 13.14
N ALA A 36 8.56 -6.58 12.20
CA ALA A 36 7.13 -6.50 12.47
C ALA A 36 6.68 -7.52 13.53
N PHE A 37 7.18 -8.76 13.47
CA PHE A 37 6.88 -9.77 14.47
C PHE A 37 7.42 -9.38 15.86
N TYR A 38 8.67 -8.89 15.92
CA TYR A 38 9.27 -8.44 17.16
C TYR A 38 8.51 -7.25 17.77
N GLY A 39 8.10 -6.29 16.94
CA GLY A 39 7.30 -5.15 17.39
C GLY A 39 6.00 -5.57 18.08
N ASN A 40 5.34 -6.60 17.54
CA ASN A 40 4.07 -7.10 18.08
C ASN A 40 4.20 -8.06 19.26
N ASN A 41 5.29 -8.83 19.34
CA ASN A 41 5.42 -9.95 20.28
C ASN A 41 6.56 -9.78 21.29
N GLN A 42 7.43 -8.79 21.13
CA GLN A 42 8.63 -8.53 21.93
C GLN A 42 9.59 -9.74 22.04
N GLN A 43 9.53 -10.62 21.03
CA GLN A 43 10.41 -11.78 20.88
C GLN A 43 10.69 -12.03 19.40
N LEU A 44 11.83 -12.63 19.10
CA LEU A 44 12.18 -12.99 17.72
C LEU A 44 11.34 -14.19 17.26
N PRO A 45 10.92 -14.23 15.97
CA PRO A 45 10.23 -15.39 15.41
C PRO A 45 11.20 -16.58 15.31
N ALA A 46 10.70 -17.79 15.53
CA ALA A 46 11.49 -19.01 15.38
C ALA A 46 11.96 -19.24 13.94
N TYR A 47 11.18 -18.77 12.97
CA TYR A 47 11.52 -18.81 11.54
C TYR A 47 10.78 -17.69 10.79
N VAL A 48 11.30 -17.36 9.62
CA VAL A 48 10.64 -16.49 8.64
C VAL A 48 10.64 -17.22 7.32
N THR A 49 9.46 -17.37 6.73
CA THR A 49 9.34 -17.91 5.37
C THR A 49 9.87 -16.87 4.39
N ILE A 50 10.97 -17.18 3.74
CA ILE A 50 11.48 -16.39 2.62
C ILE A 50 10.71 -16.86 1.39
N LYS A 51 9.81 -16.03 0.90
CA LYS A 51 9.34 -16.22 -0.46
C LYS A 51 10.49 -15.83 -1.36
N SER A 52 10.99 -16.77 -2.19
CA SER A 52 11.78 -16.38 -3.34
C SER A 52 10.87 -15.50 -4.18
N ILE A 53 11.15 -14.22 -4.18
CA ILE A 53 10.61 -13.33 -5.19
C ILE A 53 11.48 -13.67 -6.41
N ASP A 54 11.12 -14.75 -7.12
CA ASP A 54 11.70 -15.02 -8.40
C ASP A 54 11.42 -13.81 -9.26
N SER A 55 12.49 -13.14 -9.69
CA SER A 55 12.42 -11.94 -10.53
C SER A 55 11.66 -12.18 -11.85
N GLU A 56 11.32 -13.42 -12.16
CA GLU A 56 10.51 -13.82 -13.31
C GLU A 56 9.04 -14.10 -12.96
N SER A 57 8.69 -14.43 -11.71
CA SER A 57 7.30 -14.73 -11.32
C SER A 57 6.62 -13.61 -10.55
N SER A 58 7.35 -12.64 -10.07
CA SER A 58 6.83 -11.34 -9.63
C SER A 58 7.32 -10.25 -10.59
N GLN A 59 7.14 -10.44 -11.88
CA GLN A 59 6.80 -9.29 -12.68
C GLN A 59 5.43 -8.80 -12.17
N PHE A 60 5.44 -8.14 -10.99
CA PHE A 60 4.74 -6.90 -10.94
C PHE A 60 5.38 -6.04 -12.05
N VAL A 61 5.00 -6.30 -13.28
CA VAL A 61 4.92 -5.25 -14.24
C VAL A 61 3.86 -4.35 -13.62
N ILE A 62 4.29 -3.56 -12.63
CA ILE A 62 3.78 -2.24 -12.52
C ILE A 62 4.20 -1.68 -13.87
N ASN A 63 3.43 -1.97 -14.90
CA ASN A 63 3.23 -1.00 -15.93
C ASN A 63 2.86 0.19 -15.07
N ARG A 64 3.84 1.04 -14.79
CA ARG A 64 3.59 2.38 -14.31
C ARG A 64 2.70 2.92 -15.40
N VAL A 65 1.42 2.67 -15.22
CA VAL A 65 0.43 3.43 -15.92
C VAL A 65 0.70 4.80 -15.37
N ASN A 66 1.58 5.54 -16.06
CA ASN A 66 1.72 6.96 -15.87
C ASN A 66 0.36 7.52 -16.32
N VAL A 67 -0.64 7.32 -15.48
CA VAL A 67 -1.92 7.97 -15.61
C VAL A 67 -1.65 9.41 -15.22
N LYS A 68 -1.01 10.12 -16.14
CA LYS A 68 -0.92 11.57 -16.01
C LYS A 68 -2.34 12.08 -16.00
N ALA A 69 -2.64 12.96 -15.05
CA ALA A 69 -3.89 13.68 -15.08
C ALA A 69 -3.99 14.44 -16.42
N THR A 70 -5.13 14.35 -17.08
CA THR A 70 -5.39 15.12 -18.29
C THR A 70 -5.54 16.60 -17.96
N GLU A 71 -5.37 17.48 -18.94
CA GLU A 71 -5.59 18.92 -18.75
C GLU A 71 -7.00 19.22 -18.21
N SER A 72 -8.01 18.48 -18.67
CA SER A 72 -9.39 18.61 -18.19
C SER A 72 -9.53 18.19 -16.71
N GLU A 73 -8.82 17.15 -16.27
CA GLU A 73 -8.81 16.73 -14.87
C GLU A 73 -8.09 17.74 -13.98
N LEU A 74 -7.00 18.32 -14.47
CA LEU A 74 -6.27 19.37 -13.74
C LEU A 74 -7.10 20.66 -13.63
N ALA A 75 -7.82 21.03 -14.68
CA ALA A 75 -8.74 22.18 -14.67
C ALA A 75 -9.91 22.01 -13.69
N ASN A 76 -10.28 20.77 -13.36
CA ASN A 76 -11.39 20.42 -12.47
C ASN A 76 -10.90 19.66 -11.22
N ILE A 77 -9.70 19.93 -10.76
CA ILE A 77 -9.06 19.15 -9.69
C ILE A 77 -9.86 19.13 -8.38
N ASP A 78 -10.60 20.19 -8.09
CA ASP A 78 -11.44 20.29 -6.90
C ASP A 78 -12.55 19.23 -6.86
N THR A 79 -12.97 18.70 -8.01
CA THR A 79 -13.91 17.58 -8.08
C THR A 79 -13.34 16.34 -7.39
N TYR A 80 -12.04 16.16 -7.41
CA TYR A 80 -11.35 15.03 -6.81
C TYR A 80 -11.06 15.20 -5.31
N LEU A 81 -11.55 16.27 -4.71
CA LEU A 81 -11.60 16.49 -3.26
C LEU A 81 -13.02 16.23 -2.71
N GLN A 82 -14.03 16.14 -3.57
CA GLN A 82 -15.42 16.06 -3.13
C GLN A 82 -15.81 14.66 -2.62
N PRO A 83 -16.74 14.58 -1.66
CA PRO A 83 -17.28 13.31 -1.21
C PRO A 83 -18.12 12.64 -2.32
N THR A 84 -18.21 11.31 -2.24
CA THR A 84 -19.14 10.50 -3.03
C THR A 84 -19.84 9.50 -2.12
N ALA A 85 -20.83 8.77 -2.65
CA ALA A 85 -21.58 7.78 -1.86
C ALA A 85 -20.67 6.76 -1.15
N ASN A 86 -19.60 6.32 -1.83
CA ASN A 86 -18.65 5.34 -1.28
C ASN A 86 -17.39 5.97 -0.66
N CYS A 87 -17.14 7.25 -0.91
CA CYS A 87 -16.03 8.00 -0.33
C CYS A 87 -16.59 9.09 0.59
N GLN A 88 -16.89 8.75 1.82
CA GLN A 88 -17.50 9.64 2.82
C GLN A 88 -16.45 10.59 3.43
N VAL A 89 -15.91 11.51 2.62
CA VAL A 89 -14.80 12.42 2.97
C VAL A 89 -15.14 13.24 4.22
N ASN A 90 -16.39 13.69 4.34
CA ASN A 90 -16.85 14.57 5.43
C ASN A 90 -17.25 13.80 6.71
N ASP A 91 -17.10 12.47 6.74
CA ASP A 91 -17.37 11.71 7.96
C ASP A 91 -16.36 12.09 9.06
N PRO A 92 -16.83 12.43 10.27
CA PRO A 92 -15.93 12.88 11.34
C PRO A 92 -14.81 11.91 11.68
N THR A 93 -15.03 10.59 11.54
CA THR A 93 -14.01 9.58 11.82
C THR A 93 -12.95 9.53 10.73
N ILE A 94 -13.33 9.73 9.47
CA ILE A 94 -12.41 9.85 8.32
C ILE A 94 -11.57 11.12 8.47
N VAL A 95 -12.22 12.26 8.72
CA VAL A 95 -11.54 13.56 8.90
C VAL A 95 -10.53 13.50 10.05
N ALA A 96 -10.96 13.04 11.23
CA ALA A 96 -10.08 12.94 12.39
C ALA A 96 -8.89 12.01 12.15
N LEU A 97 -9.11 10.89 11.45
CA LEU A 97 -8.03 9.98 11.10
C LEU A 97 -7.05 10.61 10.11
N ALA A 98 -7.55 11.24 9.05
CA ALA A 98 -6.70 11.91 8.05
C ALA A 98 -5.83 12.99 8.70
N GLN A 99 -6.43 13.85 9.54
CA GLN A 99 -5.71 14.88 10.30
C GLN A 99 -4.63 14.29 11.19
N ARG A 100 -4.93 13.22 11.93
CA ARG A 100 -3.97 12.55 12.80
C ARG A 100 -2.80 11.95 12.03
N LEU A 101 -3.07 11.28 10.89
CA LEU A 101 -2.04 10.63 10.09
C LEU A 101 -1.12 11.64 9.38
N THR A 102 -1.63 12.83 9.08
CA THR A 102 -0.88 13.84 8.32
C THR A 102 -0.35 14.98 9.19
N ALA A 103 -0.54 14.91 10.51
CA ALA A 103 -0.08 15.93 11.45
C ALA A 103 1.45 16.12 11.34
N GLY A 104 1.89 17.37 11.12
CA GLY A 104 3.30 17.72 10.99
C GLY A 104 3.95 17.34 9.66
N LEU A 105 3.21 16.71 8.73
CA LEU A 105 3.72 16.38 7.41
C LEU A 105 3.49 17.52 6.42
N SER A 106 4.54 17.94 5.73
CA SER A 106 4.51 19.12 4.87
C SER A 106 4.33 18.82 3.38
N THR A 107 4.70 17.61 2.93
CA THR A 107 4.62 17.27 1.50
C THR A 107 3.47 16.32 1.17
N PRO A 108 2.85 16.44 -0.03
CA PRO A 108 1.82 15.51 -0.48
C PRO A 108 2.27 14.04 -0.44
N THR A 109 3.52 13.76 -0.80
CA THR A 109 4.08 12.41 -0.78
C THR A 109 4.15 11.84 0.63
N GLN A 110 4.60 12.61 1.62
CA GLN A 110 4.64 12.16 3.01
C GLN A 110 3.24 11.85 3.54
N LYS A 111 2.27 12.74 3.26
CA LYS A 111 0.87 12.52 3.65
C LYS A 111 0.29 11.25 3.01
N ALA A 112 0.53 11.07 1.70
CA ALA A 112 0.05 9.90 0.97
C ALA A 112 0.67 8.60 1.52
N SER A 113 1.99 8.57 1.77
CA SER A 113 2.64 7.40 2.37
C SER A 113 2.07 7.06 3.73
N ALA A 114 1.94 8.04 4.63
CA ALA A 114 1.40 7.79 5.97
C ALA A 114 -0.03 7.23 5.97
N ILE A 115 -0.87 7.68 5.02
CA ILE A 115 -2.22 7.16 4.85
C ILE A 115 -2.20 5.73 4.29
N LEU A 116 -1.38 5.46 3.29
CA LEU A 116 -1.24 4.12 2.71
C LEU A 116 -0.71 3.11 3.73
N ASP A 117 0.35 3.46 4.45
CA ASP A 117 0.93 2.62 5.49
C ASP A 117 -0.13 2.27 6.55
N TYR A 118 -0.91 3.27 6.99
CA TYR A 118 -2.01 3.02 7.92
C TYR A 118 -3.02 2.00 7.37
N VAL A 119 -3.45 2.14 6.12
CA VAL A 119 -4.44 1.21 5.53
C VAL A 119 -3.86 -0.18 5.39
N ILE A 120 -2.61 -0.31 4.93
CA ILE A 120 -1.90 -1.59 4.82
C ILE A 120 -1.82 -2.31 6.17
N ASP A 121 -1.47 -1.57 7.22
CA ASP A 121 -1.23 -2.15 8.55
C ASP A 121 -2.51 -2.45 9.34
N ASN A 122 -3.61 -1.71 9.07
CA ASN A 122 -4.78 -1.73 9.94
C ASN A 122 -6.07 -2.24 9.28
N ILE A 123 -6.08 -2.45 7.96
CA ILE A 123 -7.27 -2.89 7.23
C ILE A 123 -7.01 -4.27 6.61
N ALA A 124 -7.64 -5.30 7.15
CA ALA A 124 -7.51 -6.65 6.65
C ALA A 124 -8.21 -6.81 5.28
N TYR A 125 -7.63 -7.60 4.39
CA TYR A 125 -8.31 -7.95 3.15
C TYR A 125 -9.48 -8.90 3.41
N ALA A 126 -10.60 -8.66 2.72
CA ALA A 126 -11.79 -9.50 2.77
C ALA A 126 -12.23 -9.88 1.35
N GLY A 127 -12.32 -11.19 1.07
CA GLY A 127 -12.67 -11.72 -0.25
C GLY A 127 -14.17 -11.67 -0.51
N TYR A 128 -14.62 -10.66 -1.24
CA TYR A 128 -15.96 -10.51 -1.82
C TYR A 128 -15.86 -9.64 -3.06
N TYR A 129 -16.92 -9.57 -3.85
CA TYR A 129 -16.97 -8.79 -5.07
C TYR A 129 -17.64 -7.43 -4.84
N ASP A 130 -17.33 -6.48 -5.69
CA ASP A 130 -17.90 -5.12 -5.72
C ASP A 130 -17.71 -4.30 -4.44
N THR A 131 -18.13 -3.05 -4.48
CA THR A 131 -18.14 -2.16 -3.33
C THR A 131 -19.36 -2.49 -2.45
N THR A 132 -19.12 -2.88 -1.21
CA THR A 132 -20.20 -3.20 -0.25
C THR A 132 -20.18 -2.36 1.01
N ARG A 133 -19.05 -1.72 1.32
CA ARG A 133 -18.82 -1.03 2.60
C ARG A 133 -18.62 0.48 2.42
N GLY A 134 -17.94 0.88 1.36
CA GLY A 134 -17.43 2.23 1.24
C GLY A 134 -16.40 2.58 2.32
N ALA A 135 -15.91 3.81 2.31
CA ALA A 135 -14.80 4.25 3.15
C ALA A 135 -15.09 4.12 4.66
N LYS A 136 -16.21 4.68 5.10
CA LYS A 136 -16.58 4.70 6.52
C LYS A 136 -16.69 3.31 7.13
N LYS A 137 -17.43 2.43 6.48
CA LYS A 137 -17.67 1.08 7.01
C LYS A 137 -16.40 0.22 6.95
N THR A 138 -15.56 0.38 5.91
CA THR A 138 -14.26 -0.27 5.82
C THR A 138 -13.36 0.13 6.98
N LEU A 139 -13.33 1.43 7.33
CA LEU A 139 -12.59 1.91 8.49
C LEU A 139 -13.13 1.34 9.81
N THR A 140 -14.44 1.30 9.98
CA THR A 140 -15.08 0.80 11.20
C THR A 140 -14.87 -0.70 11.38
N ASP A 141 -15.07 -1.48 10.32
CA ASP A 141 -14.97 -2.94 10.35
C ASP A 141 -13.52 -3.43 10.28
N LYS A 142 -12.55 -2.54 10.02
CA LYS A 142 -11.12 -2.83 9.82
C LYS A 142 -10.85 -3.89 8.75
N ARG A 143 -11.70 -3.96 7.74
CA ARG A 143 -11.60 -4.94 6.65
C ARG A 143 -12.35 -4.48 5.40
N GLY A 144 -11.81 -4.82 4.23
CA GLY A 144 -12.43 -4.55 2.94
C GLY A 144 -11.74 -5.31 1.81
N ASN A 145 -12.43 -5.45 0.67
CA ASN A 145 -11.80 -5.90 -0.56
C ASN A 145 -11.01 -4.76 -1.22
N CYS A 146 -10.44 -4.98 -2.42
CA CYS A 146 -9.70 -3.94 -3.13
C CYS A 146 -10.53 -2.67 -3.35
N CYS A 147 -11.80 -2.81 -3.75
CA CYS A 147 -12.70 -1.68 -4.02
C CYS A 147 -12.95 -0.84 -2.76
N ASP A 148 -13.30 -1.49 -1.67
CA ASP A 148 -13.62 -0.82 -0.41
C ASP A 148 -12.38 -0.21 0.26
N GLN A 149 -11.22 -0.87 0.17
CA GLN A 149 -9.95 -0.30 0.63
C GLN A 149 -9.54 0.91 -0.21
N ALA A 150 -9.72 0.85 -1.54
CA ALA A 150 -9.47 2.00 -2.41
C ALA A 150 -10.38 3.19 -2.06
N HIS A 151 -11.67 2.97 -1.79
CA HIS A 151 -12.55 4.03 -1.34
C HIS A 151 -12.12 4.65 -0.02
N LEU A 152 -11.61 3.85 0.94
CA LEU A 152 -11.08 4.36 2.19
C LEU A 152 -9.82 5.22 1.96
N VAL A 153 -8.87 4.75 1.16
CA VAL A 153 -7.65 5.50 0.81
C VAL A 153 -8.02 6.83 0.16
N ILE A 154 -8.93 6.81 -0.84
CA ILE A 154 -9.39 8.02 -1.53
C ILE A 154 -10.06 8.99 -0.56
N ALA A 155 -10.92 8.50 0.34
CA ALA A 155 -11.60 9.35 1.31
C ALA A 155 -10.60 10.02 2.28
N LEU A 156 -9.60 9.28 2.76
CA LEU A 156 -8.54 9.80 3.62
C LEU A 156 -7.64 10.80 2.87
N PHE A 157 -7.29 10.53 1.62
CA PHE A 157 -6.52 11.48 0.79
C PHE A 157 -7.28 12.79 0.63
N ARG A 158 -8.54 12.73 0.22
CA ARG A 158 -9.38 13.92 0.03
C ARG A 158 -9.57 14.70 1.33
N ALA A 159 -9.75 14.02 2.45
CA ALA A 159 -9.83 14.65 3.77
C ALA A 159 -8.51 15.28 4.24
N ALA A 160 -7.39 14.92 3.63
CA ALA A 160 -6.07 15.50 3.83
C ALA A 160 -5.67 16.54 2.75
N ASP A 161 -6.65 17.03 1.97
CA ASP A 161 -6.47 17.94 0.83
C ASP A 161 -5.58 17.38 -0.29
N LEU A 162 -5.60 16.06 -0.47
CA LEU A 162 -4.94 15.38 -1.59
C LEU A 162 -6.00 14.94 -2.60
N PRO A 163 -6.06 15.57 -3.81
CA PRO A 163 -6.98 15.14 -4.85
C PRO A 163 -6.72 13.68 -5.24
N ALA A 164 -7.76 12.86 -5.24
CA ALA A 164 -7.65 11.45 -5.54
C ALA A 164 -8.85 10.94 -6.32
N ARG A 165 -8.62 10.03 -7.27
CA ARG A 165 -9.67 9.38 -8.05
C ARG A 165 -9.56 7.87 -8.00
N TYR A 166 -10.70 7.23 -8.17
CA TYR A 166 -10.80 5.79 -8.33
C TYR A 166 -10.33 5.39 -9.74
N VAL A 167 -9.46 4.41 -9.82
CA VAL A 167 -9.00 3.84 -11.10
C VAL A 167 -9.22 2.34 -11.05
N HIS A 168 -9.88 1.81 -12.06
CA HIS A 168 -10.10 0.38 -12.25
C HIS A 168 -9.32 -0.11 -13.47
N GLY A 169 -8.72 -1.28 -13.36
CA GLY A 169 -7.96 -1.90 -14.43
C GLY A 169 -7.92 -3.42 -14.32
N THR A 170 -7.09 -4.05 -15.12
CA THR A 170 -6.83 -5.49 -15.04
C THR A 170 -5.41 -5.71 -14.52
N CYS A 171 -5.28 -6.43 -13.42
CA CYS A 171 -4.01 -6.89 -12.88
C CYS A 171 -3.85 -8.37 -13.17
N THR A 172 -2.64 -8.80 -13.52
CA THR A 172 -2.32 -10.21 -13.72
C THR A 172 -1.64 -10.75 -12.46
N PHE A 173 -2.30 -11.68 -11.80
CA PHE A 173 -1.80 -12.41 -10.64
C PHE A 173 -1.38 -13.82 -11.04
N SER A 174 -0.78 -14.57 -10.13
CA SER A 174 -0.46 -16.01 -10.36
C SER A 174 -1.69 -16.86 -10.67
N SER A 175 -2.88 -16.42 -10.24
CA SER A 175 -4.18 -17.03 -10.55
C SER A 175 -4.78 -16.59 -11.90
N GLY A 176 -4.12 -15.69 -12.62
CA GLY A 176 -4.60 -15.12 -13.89
C GLY A 176 -5.00 -13.65 -13.78
N PRO A 177 -5.54 -13.07 -14.87
CA PRO A 177 -5.98 -11.69 -14.90
C PRO A 177 -7.26 -11.50 -14.09
N ILE A 178 -7.28 -10.46 -13.24
CA ILE A 178 -8.41 -10.10 -12.39
C ILE A 178 -8.62 -8.58 -12.48
N GLY A 179 -9.88 -8.14 -12.55
CA GLY A 179 -10.24 -6.73 -12.38
C GLY A 179 -9.81 -6.25 -11.00
N HIS A 180 -9.12 -5.11 -10.95
CA HIS A 180 -8.55 -4.57 -9.70
C HIS A 180 -8.56 -3.04 -9.71
N VAL A 181 -8.43 -2.45 -8.53
CA VAL A 181 -8.41 -1.00 -8.29
C VAL A 181 -7.18 -0.62 -7.51
#